data_76b584c9ae262d50e8fa7e2d8f66bd64
#
_entry.id   76b584c9ae262d50e8fa7e2d8f66bd64
#
_cell.length_a   1.000
_cell.length_b   1.000
_cell.length_c   1.000
_cell.angle_alpha   90.00
_cell.angle_beta   90.00
_cell.angle_gamma   90.00
#
_symmetry.space_group_name_H-M   'P 1'
#
loop_
_entity.id
_entity.type
_entity.pdbx_description
1 polymer ?
#
loop_
_entity_poly.entity_id
_entity_poly.type
_entity_poly.pdbx_seq_one_letter_code
_entity_poly.pdbx_strand_id
1 'polypeptide(L)'
;MMRALMLFLLLICPFNTTHAEEFSAKIIAVLDGDTVLIRRAGSLVKIRLAEIDAPEVGHAGMSGQPPNSQKAQAFGETSKRSLSDMVLGKQVKVVSQTVDQYGRMVAHLGVNGLDVNAEQIRRGMAWEYSNFHSNQALIALQEEARKAPRGLWAQANPTPPWEWRKQHPSTLPAPSMAAASPVIAHASSLDPACGNKRYCSEMSSCEEAVHYFTSCGIKSLDGNGDGVPCEKLCGPKKK
;
A
#
# COMPACT_ATOMS: atom_id res chain seq x y z
N MET A 1 29.88 -50.99 -41.90
CA MET A 1 29.37 -50.84 -40.52
C MET A 1 29.54 -49.37 -40.11
N MET A 2 28.50 -48.54 -40.33
CA MET A 2 28.47 -47.08 -40.03
C MET A 2 27.75 -46.90 -38.71
N ARG A 3 28.46 -46.43 -37.67
CA ARG A 3 27.85 -46.05 -36.40
C ARG A 3 27.33 -44.62 -36.48
N ALA A 4 26.01 -44.46 -36.45
CA ALA A 4 25.36 -43.13 -36.34
C ALA A 4 25.52 -42.62 -34.90
N LEU A 5 26.22 -41.51 -34.74
CA LEU A 5 26.37 -40.78 -33.50
C LEU A 5 25.17 -39.82 -33.35
N MET A 6 24.22 -40.19 -32.49
CA MET A 6 23.04 -39.37 -32.22
C MET A 6 23.43 -38.30 -31.17
N LEU A 7 23.58 -37.04 -31.62
CA LEU A 7 23.89 -35.89 -30.77
C LEU A 7 22.59 -35.46 -30.08
N PHE A 8 22.48 -35.68 -28.77
CA PHE A 8 21.37 -35.23 -27.91
C PHE A 8 21.63 -33.78 -27.54
N LEU A 9 20.94 -32.85 -28.23
CA LEU A 9 20.98 -31.43 -27.94
C LEU A 9 20.09 -31.17 -26.71
N LEU A 10 20.70 -31.05 -25.54
CA LEU A 10 20.02 -30.62 -24.30
C LEU A 10 19.62 -29.14 -24.43
N LEU A 11 18.32 -28.89 -24.67
CA LEU A 11 17.75 -27.56 -24.59
C LEU A 11 17.76 -27.11 -23.15
N ILE A 12 18.73 -26.28 -22.77
CA ILE A 12 18.75 -25.59 -21.48
C ILE A 12 17.75 -24.44 -21.57
N CYS A 13 16.51 -24.67 -21.09
CA CYS A 13 15.56 -23.58 -20.84
C CYS A 13 16.10 -22.71 -19.70
N PRO A 14 16.29 -21.38 -19.89
CA PRO A 14 16.62 -20.52 -18.77
C PRO A 14 15.40 -20.45 -17.85
N PHE A 15 15.51 -21.03 -16.67
CA PHE A 15 14.57 -20.78 -15.61
C PHE A 15 14.71 -19.31 -15.19
N ASN A 16 13.79 -18.44 -15.62
CA ASN A 16 13.64 -17.12 -15.05
C ASN A 16 13.14 -17.29 -13.61
N THR A 17 14.05 -17.34 -12.66
CA THR A 17 13.73 -17.23 -11.25
C THR A 17 13.29 -15.77 -11.02
N THR A 18 12.00 -15.55 -10.78
CA THR A 18 11.49 -14.28 -10.25
C THR A 18 12.05 -14.13 -8.84
N HIS A 19 13.21 -13.50 -8.72
CA HIS A 19 13.74 -13.15 -7.42
C HIS A 19 12.85 -12.09 -6.78
N ALA A 20 12.43 -12.32 -5.54
CA ALA A 20 11.87 -11.27 -4.71
C ALA A 20 12.89 -10.11 -4.66
N GLU A 21 12.47 -8.93 -5.12
CA GLU A 21 13.37 -7.78 -5.13
C GLU A 21 13.49 -7.21 -3.72
N GLU A 22 14.73 -7.05 -3.26
CA GLU A 22 15.04 -6.47 -1.95
C GLU A 22 15.74 -5.13 -2.14
N PHE A 23 15.23 -4.08 -1.46
CA PHE A 23 15.82 -2.75 -1.49
C PHE A 23 15.47 -1.96 -0.22
N SER A 24 16.15 -0.82 0.01
CA SER A 24 15.82 0.11 1.08
C SER A 24 15.11 1.34 0.55
N ALA A 25 14.09 1.81 1.27
CA ALA A 25 13.35 3.01 0.91
C ALA A 25 12.90 3.79 2.15
N LYS A 26 12.77 5.12 2.00
CA LYS A 26 12.18 5.96 3.04
C LYS A 26 10.66 5.96 2.90
N ILE A 27 9.95 5.72 4.01
CA ILE A 27 8.49 5.86 4.05
C ILE A 27 8.15 7.35 4.12
N ILE A 28 7.41 7.84 3.12
CA ILE A 28 7.03 9.25 3.02
C ILE A 28 5.60 9.52 3.52
N ALA A 29 4.73 8.51 3.43
CA ALA A 29 3.37 8.58 3.99
C ALA A 29 2.88 7.19 4.39
N VAL A 30 1.92 7.16 5.32
CA VAL A 30 1.13 5.97 5.67
C VAL A 30 -0.31 6.27 5.29
N LEU A 31 -0.87 5.48 4.39
CA LEU A 31 -2.18 5.74 3.81
C LEU A 31 -3.28 5.11 4.67
N ASP A 32 -3.06 3.88 5.14
CA ASP A 32 -3.92 3.13 6.04
C ASP A 32 -3.10 2.15 6.91
N GLY A 33 -3.73 1.21 7.58
CA GLY A 33 -3.06 0.30 8.51
C GLY A 33 -2.17 -0.76 7.87
N ASP A 34 -2.19 -0.89 6.55
CA ASP A 34 -1.37 -1.85 5.79
C ASP A 34 -0.82 -1.29 4.47
N THR A 35 -0.96 -0.01 4.24
CA THR A 35 -0.51 0.62 2.99
C THR A 35 0.34 1.85 3.25
N VAL A 36 1.51 1.89 2.64
CA VAL A 36 2.46 3.00 2.75
C VAL A 36 2.85 3.53 1.38
N LEU A 37 3.47 4.71 1.38
CA LEU A 37 3.99 5.35 0.19
C LEU A 37 5.50 5.54 0.32
N ILE A 38 6.21 5.20 -0.73
CA ILE A 38 7.65 5.44 -0.87
C ILE A 38 7.93 6.24 -2.15
N ARG A 39 9.15 6.74 -2.26
CA ARG A 39 9.70 7.22 -3.52
C ARG A 39 10.71 6.22 -4.05
N ARG A 40 10.60 5.87 -5.33
CA ARG A 40 11.54 5.01 -6.02
C ARG A 40 11.75 5.50 -7.45
N ALA A 41 13.01 5.70 -7.83
CA ALA A 41 13.39 6.22 -9.16
C ALA A 41 12.57 7.45 -9.60
N GLY A 42 12.35 8.40 -8.67
CA GLY A 42 11.61 9.63 -8.94
C GLY A 42 10.08 9.51 -8.92
N SER A 43 9.54 8.30 -8.82
CA SER A 43 8.10 8.03 -8.81
C SER A 43 7.59 7.64 -7.43
N LEU A 44 6.34 7.98 -7.14
CA LEU A 44 5.64 7.52 -5.94
C LEU A 44 5.15 6.08 -6.15
N VAL A 45 5.47 5.21 -5.21
CA VAL A 45 5.09 3.80 -5.23
C VAL A 45 4.29 3.49 -3.98
N LYS A 46 3.06 2.99 -4.16
CA LYS A 46 2.25 2.44 -3.07
C LYS A 46 2.72 1.02 -2.76
N ILE A 47 2.98 0.76 -1.49
CA ILE A 47 3.29 -0.59 -1.00
C ILE A 47 2.15 -1.04 -0.10
N ARG A 48 1.55 -2.17 -0.45
CA ARG A 48 0.66 -2.91 0.43
C ARG A 48 1.46 -3.95 1.19
N LEU A 49 1.34 -3.96 2.50
CA LEU A 49 1.99 -4.94 3.35
C LEU A 49 1.43 -6.34 3.03
N ALA A 50 2.33 -7.27 2.73
CA ALA A 50 1.98 -8.64 2.37
C ALA A 50 1.37 -9.40 3.56
N GLU A 51 0.47 -10.34 3.26
CA GLU A 51 -0.08 -11.33 4.21
C GLU A 51 -0.83 -10.76 5.42
N ILE A 52 -1.15 -9.46 5.41
CA ILE A 52 -1.98 -8.83 6.43
C ILE A 52 -3.11 -8.02 5.78
N ASP A 53 -4.18 -7.78 6.52
CA ASP A 53 -5.29 -6.93 6.10
C ASP A 53 -5.75 -6.09 7.30
N ALA A 54 -5.65 -4.77 7.17
CA ALA A 54 -5.93 -3.84 8.24
C ALA A 54 -7.35 -3.26 8.13
N PRO A 55 -7.97 -2.87 9.26
CA PRO A 55 -9.25 -2.16 9.23
C PRO A 55 -9.18 -0.90 8.37
N GLU A 56 -10.25 -0.68 7.61
CA GLU A 56 -10.37 0.40 6.63
C GLU A 56 -10.40 1.78 7.30
N VAL A 57 -9.57 2.68 6.80
CA VAL A 57 -9.66 4.11 7.13
C VAL A 57 -10.78 4.72 6.29
N GLY A 58 -11.65 5.50 6.92
CA GLY A 58 -12.68 6.23 6.17
C GLY A 58 -12.05 7.32 5.33
N HIS A 59 -12.38 7.34 4.06
CA HIS A 59 -12.05 8.45 3.19
C HIS A 59 -13.22 9.44 3.21
N ALA A 60 -13.05 10.58 3.87
CA ALA A 60 -13.96 11.70 3.69
C ALA A 60 -13.96 12.08 2.21
N GLY A 61 -15.13 12.14 1.59
CA GLY A 61 -15.25 12.61 0.21
C GLY A 61 -14.56 13.97 0.07
N MET A 62 -13.83 14.18 -1.04
CA MET A 62 -13.27 15.49 -1.37
C MET A 62 -14.37 16.55 -1.36
N SER A 63 -14.06 17.75 -0.90
CA SER A 63 -15.00 18.90 -0.90
C SER A 63 -15.68 19.05 -2.26
N GLY A 64 -17.01 18.82 -2.31
CA GLY A 64 -17.81 18.94 -3.52
C GLY A 64 -18.24 17.63 -4.19
N GLN A 65 -17.69 16.49 -3.78
CA GLN A 65 -18.25 15.18 -4.16
C GLN A 65 -19.17 14.64 -3.06
N PRO A 66 -20.24 13.90 -3.44
CA PRO A 66 -21.00 13.15 -2.45
C PRO A 66 -20.02 12.23 -1.69
N PRO A 67 -20.28 11.96 -0.40
CA PRO A 67 -19.41 11.10 0.39
C PRO A 67 -19.40 9.68 -0.22
N ASN A 68 -18.56 9.49 -1.21
CA ASN A 68 -18.14 8.21 -1.76
C ASN A 68 -17.11 7.57 -0.82
N SER A 69 -17.24 7.95 0.44
CA SER A 69 -16.34 7.51 1.47
C SER A 69 -16.59 6.06 1.73
N GLN A 70 -15.60 5.26 1.45
CA GLN A 70 -15.48 4.00 2.14
C GLN A 70 -15.66 4.30 3.62
N LYS A 71 -16.69 3.75 4.22
CA LYS A 71 -17.06 4.04 5.60
C LYS A 71 -15.92 3.60 6.50
N ALA A 72 -15.51 4.45 7.44
CA ALA A 72 -14.47 4.09 8.39
C ALA A 72 -14.85 2.83 9.16
N GLN A 73 -13.95 1.88 9.20
CA GLN A 73 -14.07 0.70 10.05
C GLN A 73 -13.53 1.01 11.44
N ALA A 74 -14.12 0.41 12.47
CA ALA A 74 -13.55 0.50 13.81
C ALA A 74 -12.07 0.07 13.80
N PHE A 75 -11.22 0.80 14.52
CA PHE A 75 -9.77 0.64 14.55
C PHE A 75 -9.00 1.03 13.27
N GLY A 76 -9.61 1.47 12.18
CA GLY A 76 -8.89 1.89 10.98
C GLY A 76 -7.84 2.95 11.26
N GLU A 77 -8.23 4.07 11.88
CA GLU A 77 -7.31 5.15 12.26
C GLU A 77 -6.26 4.72 13.30
N THR A 78 -6.63 3.81 14.22
CA THR A 78 -5.69 3.29 15.22
C THR A 78 -4.65 2.39 14.57
N SER A 79 -5.05 1.55 13.62
CA SER A 79 -4.16 0.71 12.83
C SER A 79 -3.19 1.54 11.99
N LYS A 80 -3.69 2.55 11.28
CA LYS A 80 -2.88 3.51 10.52
C LYS A 80 -1.85 4.22 11.41
N ARG A 81 -2.26 4.68 12.59
CA ARG A 81 -1.35 5.31 13.57
C ARG A 81 -0.28 4.35 14.04
N SER A 82 -0.63 3.10 14.37
CA SER A 82 0.32 2.07 14.78
C SER A 82 1.39 1.84 13.71
N LEU A 83 1.00 1.71 12.44
CA LEU A 83 1.94 1.59 11.33
C LEU A 83 2.79 2.85 11.19
N SER A 84 2.19 4.03 11.27
CA SER A 84 2.89 5.31 11.17
C SER A 84 3.99 5.46 12.22
N ASP A 85 3.72 5.11 13.47
CA ASP A 85 4.69 5.18 14.57
C ASP A 85 5.90 4.25 14.33
N MET A 86 5.68 3.14 13.65
CA MET A 86 6.74 2.20 13.30
C MET A 86 7.63 2.69 12.15
N VAL A 87 7.04 3.26 11.09
CA VAL A 87 7.77 3.39 9.83
C VAL A 87 7.81 4.80 9.24
N LEU A 88 6.92 5.74 9.60
CA LEU A 88 6.86 7.05 8.96
C LEU A 88 8.19 7.82 9.08
N GLY A 89 8.71 8.28 7.95
CA GLY A 89 9.97 9.03 7.86
C GLY A 89 11.23 8.18 8.03
N LYS A 90 11.09 6.88 8.31
CA LYS A 90 12.22 5.97 8.49
C LYS A 90 12.65 5.29 7.20
N GLN A 91 13.91 4.87 7.14
CA GLN A 91 14.40 3.93 6.14
C GLN A 91 13.93 2.52 6.52
N VAL A 92 13.27 1.85 5.60
CA VAL A 92 12.82 0.47 5.77
C VAL A 92 13.46 -0.43 4.70
N LYS A 93 13.69 -1.66 5.07
CA LYS A 93 13.97 -2.74 4.13
C LYS A 93 12.66 -3.17 3.50
N VAL A 94 12.59 -3.23 2.18
CA VAL A 94 11.44 -3.69 1.42
C VAL A 94 11.80 -4.99 0.73
N VAL A 95 11.01 -6.04 0.96
CA VAL A 95 11.11 -7.33 0.24
C VAL A 95 9.85 -7.49 -0.59
N SER A 96 9.95 -7.14 -1.87
CA SER A 96 8.83 -7.18 -2.81
C SER A 96 8.50 -8.61 -3.19
N GLN A 97 7.21 -8.97 -3.17
CA GLN A 97 6.72 -10.26 -3.63
C GLN A 97 6.11 -10.19 -5.04
N THR A 98 5.25 -9.20 -5.27
CA THR A 98 4.49 -9.05 -6.52
C THR A 98 3.95 -7.63 -6.67
N VAL A 99 3.25 -7.39 -7.76
CA VAL A 99 2.42 -6.19 -7.97
C VAL A 99 0.97 -6.65 -8.10
N ASP A 100 0.06 -6.05 -7.36
CA ASP A 100 -1.34 -6.42 -7.40
C ASP A 100 -2.07 -5.80 -8.60
N GLN A 101 -3.33 -6.20 -8.79
CA GLN A 101 -4.18 -5.73 -9.88
C GLN A 101 -4.47 -4.21 -9.86
N TYR A 102 -4.17 -3.53 -8.74
CA TYR A 102 -4.31 -2.09 -8.57
C TYR A 102 -2.99 -1.34 -8.78
N GLY A 103 -1.92 -2.03 -9.18
CA GLY A 103 -0.59 -1.48 -9.39
C GLY A 103 0.19 -1.19 -8.10
N ARG A 104 -0.26 -1.71 -6.93
CA ARG A 104 0.48 -1.59 -5.68
C ARG A 104 1.52 -2.69 -5.58
N MET A 105 2.72 -2.34 -5.14
CA MET A 105 3.73 -3.34 -4.77
C MET A 105 3.28 -4.06 -3.49
N VAL A 106 3.23 -5.38 -3.50
CA VAL A 106 2.96 -6.20 -2.31
C VAL A 106 4.30 -6.63 -1.73
N ALA A 107 4.57 -6.28 -0.46
CA ALA A 107 5.89 -6.47 0.13
C ALA A 107 5.84 -6.72 1.65
N HIS A 108 6.92 -7.33 2.15
CA HIS A 108 7.27 -7.28 3.58
C HIS A 108 8.14 -6.06 3.86
N LEU A 109 7.92 -5.45 5.01
CA LEU A 109 8.70 -4.32 5.49
C LEU A 109 9.47 -4.68 6.76
N GLY A 110 10.75 -4.29 6.79
CA GLY A 110 11.60 -4.41 7.97
C GLY A 110 12.16 -3.06 8.40
N VAL A 111 12.15 -2.76 9.69
CA VAL A 111 12.73 -1.54 10.24
C VAL A 111 13.51 -1.85 11.53
N ASN A 112 14.80 -1.54 11.56
CA ASN A 112 15.66 -1.79 12.73
C ASN A 112 15.57 -3.24 13.27
N GLY A 113 15.50 -4.22 12.38
CA GLY A 113 15.37 -5.64 12.73
C GLY A 113 13.95 -6.10 13.09
N LEU A 114 12.98 -5.19 13.11
CA LEU A 114 11.57 -5.49 13.36
C LEU A 114 10.87 -5.85 12.05
N ASP A 115 10.15 -6.97 12.00
CA ASP A 115 9.18 -7.28 10.95
C ASP A 115 7.90 -6.46 11.20
N VAL A 116 7.63 -5.50 10.34
CA VAL A 116 6.52 -4.56 10.47
C VAL A 116 5.18 -5.25 10.25
N ASN A 117 5.10 -6.19 9.31
CA ASN A 117 3.89 -6.93 8.98
C ASN A 117 3.47 -7.80 10.19
N ALA A 118 4.41 -8.56 10.72
CA ALA A 118 4.20 -9.38 11.91
C ALA A 118 3.84 -8.53 13.15
N GLU A 119 4.46 -7.36 13.31
CA GLU A 119 4.22 -6.48 14.44
C GLU A 119 2.81 -5.87 14.41
N GLN A 120 2.27 -5.52 13.23
CA GLN A 120 0.87 -5.08 13.09
C GLN A 120 -0.11 -6.16 13.56
N ILE A 121 0.13 -7.42 13.21
CA ILE A 121 -0.65 -8.57 13.71
C ILE A 121 -0.52 -8.70 15.23
N ARG A 122 0.71 -8.71 15.74
CA ARG A 122 1.00 -8.90 17.17
C ARG A 122 0.37 -7.83 18.05
N ARG A 123 0.28 -6.58 17.54
CA ARG A 123 -0.42 -5.47 18.20
C ARG A 123 -1.94 -5.56 18.12
N GLY A 124 -2.48 -6.49 17.34
CA GLY A 124 -3.90 -6.57 17.04
C GLY A 124 -4.39 -5.40 16.18
N MET A 125 -3.55 -4.91 15.28
CA MET A 125 -3.87 -3.78 14.38
C MET A 125 -4.16 -4.23 12.95
N ALA A 126 -3.95 -5.51 12.64
CA ALA A 126 -4.31 -6.14 11.37
C ALA A 126 -4.73 -7.58 11.58
N TRP A 127 -5.42 -8.14 10.60
CA TRP A 127 -5.74 -9.55 10.46
C TRP A 127 -4.65 -10.25 9.67
N GLU A 128 -4.38 -11.50 10.01
CA GLU A 128 -3.63 -12.40 9.14
C GLU A 128 -4.41 -12.63 7.85
N TYR A 129 -3.72 -12.50 6.71
CA TYR A 129 -4.32 -12.61 5.38
C TYR A 129 -3.33 -13.23 4.37
N SER A 130 -2.60 -14.27 4.81
CA SER A 130 -1.74 -15.02 3.91
C SER A 130 -2.57 -15.87 2.94
N ASN A 131 -1.99 -16.17 1.77
CA ASN A 131 -2.67 -16.98 0.79
C ASN A 131 -3.00 -18.36 1.38
N PHE A 132 -4.27 -18.73 1.35
CA PHE A 132 -4.81 -19.96 1.96
C PHE A 132 -4.51 -20.11 3.47
N HIS A 133 -4.32 -19.00 4.19
CA HIS A 133 -3.91 -19.02 5.61
C HIS A 133 -2.70 -19.93 5.86
N SER A 134 -1.67 -19.79 5.05
CA SER A 134 -0.50 -20.68 5.07
C SER A 134 0.63 -20.20 5.99
N ASN A 135 0.65 -18.91 6.38
CA ASN A 135 1.69 -18.36 7.24
C ASN A 135 1.42 -18.66 8.72
N GLN A 136 1.90 -19.82 9.18
CA GLN A 136 1.69 -20.30 10.55
C GLN A 136 2.24 -19.33 11.62
N ALA A 137 3.31 -18.58 11.31
CA ALA A 137 3.88 -17.61 12.23
C ALA A 137 2.92 -16.41 12.44
N LEU A 138 2.33 -15.87 11.39
CA LEU A 138 1.35 -14.79 11.50
C LEU A 138 0.05 -15.25 12.14
N ILE A 139 -0.40 -16.48 11.86
CA ILE A 139 -1.56 -17.09 12.51
C ILE A 139 -1.33 -17.18 14.02
N ALA A 140 -0.15 -17.68 14.46
CA ALA A 140 0.18 -17.76 15.87
C ALA A 140 0.20 -16.40 16.57
N LEU A 141 0.74 -15.36 15.92
CA LEU A 141 0.73 -13.99 16.43
C LEU A 141 -0.68 -13.42 16.56
N GLN A 142 -1.56 -13.72 15.60
CA GLN A 142 -2.95 -13.32 15.68
C GLN A 142 -3.67 -13.99 16.87
N GLU A 143 -3.47 -15.28 17.05
CA GLU A 143 -4.06 -16.01 18.18
C GLU A 143 -3.52 -15.49 19.54
N GLU A 144 -2.24 -15.12 19.60
CA GLU A 144 -1.68 -14.46 20.77
C GLU A 144 -2.36 -13.11 21.05
N ALA A 145 -2.54 -12.28 20.00
CA ALA A 145 -3.21 -10.99 20.13
C ALA A 145 -4.68 -11.14 20.56
N ARG A 146 -5.39 -12.17 20.08
CA ARG A 146 -6.76 -12.51 20.48
C ARG A 146 -6.85 -12.92 21.95
N LYS A 147 -5.94 -13.77 22.41
CA LYS A 147 -5.91 -14.22 23.80
C LYS A 147 -5.59 -13.09 24.79
N ALA A 148 -4.82 -12.11 24.37
CA ALA A 148 -4.42 -10.96 25.17
C ALA A 148 -5.24 -9.69 24.88
N PRO A 149 -6.49 -9.77 24.42
CA PRO A 149 -7.40 -8.78 23.81
C PRO A 149 -6.72 -7.48 23.35
N ARG A 150 -5.72 -7.59 22.46
CA ARG A 150 -4.97 -6.43 21.95
C ARG A 150 -5.70 -5.78 20.76
N GLY A 151 -5.70 -4.46 20.73
CA GLY A 151 -6.21 -3.71 19.59
C GLY A 151 -7.63 -4.08 19.20
N LEU A 152 -7.85 -4.45 17.97
CA LEU A 152 -9.17 -4.84 17.43
C LEU A 152 -9.78 -6.05 18.18
N TRP A 153 -8.96 -6.90 18.81
CA TRP A 153 -9.41 -8.07 19.56
C TRP A 153 -10.00 -7.73 20.93
N ALA A 154 -9.93 -6.47 21.38
CA ALA A 154 -10.68 -5.98 22.54
C ALA A 154 -12.19 -5.86 22.27
N GLN A 155 -12.61 -5.90 21.01
CA GLN A 155 -14.02 -5.97 20.63
C GLN A 155 -14.54 -7.39 20.74
N ALA A 156 -15.80 -7.54 21.14
CA ALA A 156 -16.44 -8.86 21.27
C ALA A 156 -16.49 -9.61 19.92
N ASN A 157 -16.79 -8.90 18.83
CA ASN A 157 -16.93 -9.47 17.48
C ASN A 157 -16.32 -8.50 16.44
N PRO A 158 -14.99 -8.45 16.30
CA PRO A 158 -14.36 -7.60 15.32
C PRO A 158 -14.66 -8.12 13.91
N THR A 159 -15.15 -7.25 13.04
CA THR A 159 -15.43 -7.58 11.64
C THR A 159 -14.14 -7.58 10.83
N PRO A 160 -13.82 -8.62 10.06
CA PRO A 160 -12.66 -8.60 9.18
C PRO A 160 -12.79 -7.55 8.06
N PRO A 161 -11.67 -6.94 7.59
CA PRO A 161 -11.72 -5.90 6.57
C PRO A 161 -12.37 -6.36 5.26
N TRP A 162 -12.13 -7.58 4.82
CA TRP A 162 -12.76 -8.14 3.61
C TRP A 162 -14.28 -8.31 3.73
N GLU A 163 -14.82 -8.61 4.93
CA GLU A 163 -16.26 -8.63 5.17
C GLU A 163 -16.82 -7.22 5.26
N TRP A 164 -16.06 -6.30 5.88
CA TRP A 164 -16.43 -4.88 5.93
C TRP A 164 -16.58 -4.29 4.53
N ARG A 165 -15.63 -4.55 3.62
CA ARG A 165 -15.69 -4.10 2.22
C ARG A 165 -16.88 -4.67 1.46
N LYS A 166 -17.28 -5.91 1.71
CA LYS A 166 -18.49 -6.49 1.11
C LYS A 166 -19.76 -5.77 1.56
N GLN A 167 -19.84 -5.41 2.83
CA GLN A 167 -20.98 -4.69 3.40
C GLN A 167 -21.02 -3.21 3.04
N HIS A 168 -19.85 -2.64 2.71
CA HIS A 168 -19.67 -1.22 2.38
C HIS A 168 -18.90 -1.09 1.06
N PRO A 169 -19.50 -1.51 -0.07
CA PRO A 169 -18.83 -1.44 -1.36
C PRO A 169 -18.51 0.01 -1.71
N SER A 170 -17.29 0.24 -2.22
CA SER A 170 -16.93 1.53 -2.77
C SER A 170 -17.84 1.84 -3.96
N THR A 171 -18.43 3.02 -4.00
CA THR A 171 -19.25 3.48 -5.12
C THR A 171 -18.40 3.99 -6.29
N LEU A 172 -17.07 4.02 -6.14
CA LEU A 172 -16.19 4.33 -7.24
C LEU A 172 -16.15 3.16 -8.23
N PRO A 173 -16.32 3.39 -9.53
CA PRO A 173 -16.14 2.34 -10.52
C PRO A 173 -14.73 1.77 -10.39
N ALA A 174 -14.63 0.44 -10.38
CA ALA A 174 -13.32 -0.20 -10.48
C ALA A 174 -12.58 0.34 -11.71
N PRO A 175 -11.27 0.62 -11.65
CA PRO A 175 -10.52 0.99 -12.83
C PRO A 175 -10.72 -0.10 -13.87
N SER A 176 -11.32 0.26 -15.02
CA SER A 176 -11.60 -0.70 -16.08
C SER A 176 -10.27 -1.26 -16.57
N MET A 177 -10.14 -2.57 -16.59
CA MET A 177 -8.97 -3.29 -17.13
C MET A 177 -8.91 -3.25 -18.66
N ALA A 178 -9.36 -2.17 -19.27
CA ALA A 178 -9.18 -1.94 -20.69
C ALA A 178 -7.87 -1.19 -20.92
N ALA A 179 -6.93 -1.91 -21.55
CA ALA A 179 -5.70 -1.42 -22.12
C ALA A 179 -4.50 -1.17 -21.18
N ALA A 180 -3.83 -2.25 -20.79
CA ALA A 180 -2.39 -2.19 -20.60
C ALA A 180 -1.71 -2.23 -21.97
N SER A 181 -1.49 -1.09 -22.59
CA SER A 181 -0.53 -0.89 -23.66
C SER A 181 0.57 0.03 -23.17
N PRO A 182 1.84 -0.22 -23.51
CA PRO A 182 2.93 0.64 -23.08
C PRO A 182 2.86 1.91 -23.92
N VAL A 183 2.37 2.98 -23.35
CA VAL A 183 2.37 4.29 -24.01
C VAL A 183 3.32 5.22 -23.30
N ILE A 184 4.47 5.42 -23.95
CA ILE A 184 5.16 6.69 -23.92
C ILE A 184 4.17 7.71 -24.46
N ALA A 185 3.61 8.56 -23.62
CA ALA A 185 2.85 9.68 -24.12
C ALA A 185 2.78 10.80 -23.08
N HIS A 186 3.17 11.93 -23.54
CA HIS A 186 2.62 13.20 -23.13
C HIS A 186 1.10 13.12 -23.14
N ALA A 187 0.43 13.50 -22.07
CA ALA A 187 -0.88 14.06 -22.26
C ALA A 187 -1.65 14.33 -21.00
N SER A 188 -2.05 15.42 -20.91
CA SER A 188 -3.35 16.00 -20.60
C SER A 188 -4.51 15.00 -20.74
N SER A 189 -4.70 14.09 -19.80
CA SER A 189 -5.98 13.44 -19.60
C SER A 189 -6.56 14.00 -18.29
N LEU A 190 -7.61 14.76 -18.45
CA LEU A 190 -8.42 15.31 -17.36
C LEU A 190 -9.02 14.14 -16.57
N ASP A 191 -8.36 13.72 -15.51
CA ASP A 191 -8.96 12.90 -14.48
C ASP A 191 -10.13 13.72 -13.89
N PRO A 192 -11.39 13.25 -13.94
CA PRO A 192 -12.54 13.99 -13.41
C PRO A 192 -12.40 14.34 -11.92
N ALA A 193 -11.50 13.66 -11.19
CA ALA A 193 -11.17 13.97 -9.80
C ALA A 193 -10.17 15.13 -9.66
N CYS A 194 -9.57 15.60 -10.75
CA CYS A 194 -8.67 16.73 -10.76
C CYS A 194 -9.47 18.03 -10.82
N GLY A 195 -9.81 18.57 -9.67
CA GLY A 195 -10.42 19.90 -9.56
C GLY A 195 -9.44 21.04 -9.85
N ASN A 196 -9.80 22.25 -9.48
CA ASN A 196 -9.02 23.47 -9.77
C ASN A 196 -7.94 23.79 -8.71
N LYS A 197 -7.71 22.91 -7.73
CA LYS A 197 -6.74 23.14 -6.66
C LYS A 197 -5.31 23.10 -7.19
N ARG A 198 -4.52 24.10 -6.83
CA ARG A 198 -3.15 24.28 -7.31
C ARG A 198 -2.14 24.49 -6.19
N TYR A 199 -2.59 24.79 -4.97
CA TYR A 199 -1.76 25.16 -3.84
C TYR A 199 -1.97 24.24 -2.64
N CYS A 200 -0.93 24.05 -1.83
CA CYS A 200 -1.00 23.23 -0.63
C CYS A 200 -2.03 23.71 0.40
N SER A 201 -2.32 25.02 0.42
CA SER A 201 -3.35 25.61 1.30
C SER A 201 -4.77 25.19 0.94
N GLU A 202 -4.98 24.65 -0.26
CA GLU A 202 -6.27 24.21 -0.76
C GLU A 202 -6.48 22.70 -0.52
N MET A 203 -5.43 21.99 -0.12
CA MET A 203 -5.46 20.56 0.15
C MET A 203 -5.94 20.29 1.58
N SER A 204 -6.90 19.38 1.73
CA SER A 204 -7.48 19.01 3.02
C SER A 204 -6.72 17.88 3.72
N SER A 205 -5.98 17.07 2.96
CA SER A 205 -5.19 15.95 3.48
C SER A 205 -3.95 15.68 2.64
N CYS A 206 -3.01 14.89 3.20
CA CYS A 206 -1.85 14.44 2.47
C CYS A 206 -2.22 13.55 1.28
N GLU A 207 -3.24 12.70 1.43
CA GLU A 207 -3.73 11.84 0.35
C GLU A 207 -4.23 12.67 -0.83
N GLU A 208 -4.93 13.75 -0.56
CA GLU A 208 -5.38 14.68 -1.59
C GLU A 208 -4.20 15.37 -2.27
N ALA A 209 -3.23 15.87 -1.50
CA ALA A 209 -2.03 16.49 -2.06
C ALA A 209 -1.24 15.52 -2.97
N VAL A 210 -1.11 14.26 -2.54
CA VAL A 210 -0.47 13.20 -3.33
C VAL A 210 -1.26 12.92 -4.60
N HIS A 211 -2.60 12.83 -4.54
CA HIS A 211 -3.44 12.63 -5.72
C HIS A 211 -3.25 13.76 -6.75
N TYR A 212 -3.34 15.02 -6.31
CA TYR A 212 -3.12 16.16 -7.20
C TYR A 212 -1.71 16.21 -7.79
N PHE A 213 -0.70 15.82 -7.02
CA PHE A 213 0.69 15.77 -7.48
C PHE A 213 0.92 14.65 -8.50
N THR A 214 0.37 13.45 -8.27
CA THR A 214 0.65 12.25 -9.08
C THR A 214 -0.32 12.08 -10.25
N SER A 215 -1.61 12.20 -9.99
CA SER A 215 -2.67 11.93 -10.98
C SER A 215 -3.04 13.18 -11.77
N CYS A 216 -3.08 14.34 -11.11
CA CYS A 216 -3.40 15.61 -11.75
C CYS A 216 -2.17 16.36 -12.30
N GLY A 217 -0.97 15.86 -12.02
CA GLY A 217 0.28 16.43 -12.55
C GLY A 217 0.68 17.79 -12.00
N ILE A 218 0.12 18.22 -10.84
CA ILE A 218 0.39 19.53 -10.23
C ILE A 218 1.73 19.51 -9.52
N LYS A 219 2.82 19.61 -10.25
CA LYS A 219 4.20 19.56 -9.75
C LYS A 219 4.55 20.68 -8.77
N SER A 220 3.86 21.82 -8.83
CA SER A 220 4.07 22.95 -7.91
C SER A 220 3.68 22.67 -6.45
N LEU A 221 3.02 21.55 -6.17
CA LEU A 221 2.74 21.11 -4.79
C LEU A 221 3.99 20.60 -4.07
N ASP A 222 5.04 20.27 -4.79
CA ASP A 222 6.36 19.88 -4.28
C ASP A 222 7.35 21.04 -4.50
N GLY A 223 7.48 21.89 -3.50
CA GLY A 223 8.24 23.14 -3.62
C GLY A 223 9.76 22.96 -3.59
N ASN A 224 10.28 21.88 -3.01
CA ASN A 224 11.72 21.60 -2.90
C ASN A 224 12.18 20.47 -3.84
N GLY A 225 11.26 19.86 -4.61
CA GLY A 225 11.58 18.82 -5.59
C GLY A 225 11.96 17.46 -4.98
N ASP A 226 11.67 17.25 -3.70
CA ASP A 226 11.98 15.99 -3.01
C ASP A 226 10.91 14.91 -3.19
N GLY A 227 9.76 15.28 -3.84
CA GLY A 227 8.62 14.47 -4.23
C GLY A 227 7.61 14.23 -3.13
N VAL A 228 7.71 14.94 -2.06
CA VAL A 228 6.68 15.03 -1.06
C VAL A 228 5.85 16.27 -1.35
N PRO A 229 4.64 16.13 -1.90
CA PRO A 229 3.79 17.30 -2.10
C PRO A 229 3.36 17.83 -0.74
N CYS A 230 3.27 19.14 -0.62
CA CYS A 230 2.72 19.81 0.56
C CYS A 230 3.31 19.31 1.88
N GLU A 231 4.61 19.53 2.11
CA GLU A 231 5.37 19.05 3.28
C GLU A 231 4.72 19.34 4.63
N LYS A 232 3.99 20.47 4.76
CA LYS A 232 3.26 20.80 5.99
C LYS A 232 2.12 19.82 6.27
N LEU A 233 1.58 19.19 5.22
CA LEU A 233 0.51 18.19 5.29
C LEU A 233 1.06 16.76 5.30
N CYS A 234 2.08 16.51 4.49
CA CYS A 234 2.63 15.17 4.23
C CYS A 234 3.96 14.92 4.96
N GLY A 235 4.59 15.94 5.47
CA GLY A 235 5.84 15.84 6.21
C GLY A 235 5.63 15.38 7.67
N PRO A 236 6.71 14.98 8.37
CA PRO A 236 6.64 14.64 9.78
C PRO A 236 6.19 15.88 10.58
N LYS A 237 5.14 15.73 11.38
CA LYS A 237 4.71 16.81 12.29
C LYS A 237 5.88 17.12 13.23
N LYS A 238 6.46 18.32 13.11
CA LYS A 238 7.39 18.81 14.12
C LYS A 238 6.65 18.89 15.45
N LYS A 239 7.16 18.16 16.45
CA LYS A 239 6.73 18.31 17.86
C LYS A 239 7.15 19.66 18.38
#